data_0c7337e17931a5b2fe6cb79b5e108a0f
#
_entry.id   0c7337e17931a5b2fe6cb79b5e108a0f
#
_cell.length_a   1.000
_cell.length_b   1.000
_cell.length_c   1.000
_cell.angle_alpha   90.00
_cell.angle_beta   90.00
_cell.angle_gamma   90.00
#
_symmetry.space_group_name_H-M   'P 1'
#
loop_
_entity.id
_entity.type
_entity.pdbx_description
1 polymer ?
#
loop_
_entity_poly.entity_id
_entity_poly.type
_entity_poly.pdbx_seq_one_letter_code
_entity_poly.pdbx_strand_id
1 'polypeptide(L)'
;MSWPGLLYGLTTSLSRGLALAPQLWATRSMATLNQMHRLGPRKEPPKRLGPTEGRPQLKGVVLRTFIRKPKKPNSANRKCCRVRLSTGKEAVCFIPGEGHTLQEHHVVLVEGGRTQDLPGVKLKVVRGKYDCGHVQKKK
;
A
#
# COMPACT_ATOMS: atom_id res chain seq x y z
N MET A 1 32.70 -64.90 29.96
CA MET A 1 33.36 -64.38 28.81
C MET A 1 33.01 -62.90 28.72
N SER A 2 33.95 -62.08 29.02
CA SER A 2 33.92 -60.65 29.17
C SER A 2 34.05 -59.93 27.82
N TRP A 3 33.30 -58.92 27.61
CA TRP A 3 33.58 -57.94 26.58
C TRP A 3 33.69 -56.58 27.25
N PRO A 4 34.82 -56.00 27.22
CA PRO A 4 34.96 -54.56 27.62
C PRO A 4 34.81 -53.64 26.45
N GLY A 5 34.19 -52.56 26.73
CA GLY A 5 34.62 -51.25 26.24
C GLY A 5 34.31 -50.86 24.81
N LEU A 6 33.58 -49.82 24.72
CA LEU A 6 33.86 -48.73 23.76
C LEU A 6 33.02 -47.53 24.11
N LEU A 7 33.49 -46.86 25.12
CA LEU A 7 33.08 -45.47 25.41
C LEU A 7 34.18 -44.55 24.93
N TYR A 8 34.17 -44.22 23.66
CA TYR A 8 34.98 -43.09 23.15
C TYR A 8 34.20 -42.36 22.07
N GLY A 9 34.01 -41.11 22.34
CA GLY A 9 33.89 -40.16 21.25
C GLY A 9 32.56 -39.50 21.01
N LEU A 10 31.97 -38.81 21.98
CA LEU A 10 30.86 -37.93 21.71
C LEU A 10 30.91 -36.60 22.50
N THR A 11 32.07 -35.96 22.54
CA THR A 11 32.19 -34.69 23.27
C THR A 11 32.86 -33.56 22.51
N THR A 12 32.86 -33.57 21.20
CA THR A 12 33.57 -32.50 20.48
C THR A 12 32.83 -31.87 19.31
N SER A 13 31.53 -31.68 19.39
CA SER A 13 30.87 -30.98 18.28
C SER A 13 29.85 -29.91 18.65
N LEU A 14 29.86 -29.40 19.88
CA LEU A 14 28.85 -28.41 20.29
C LEU A 14 29.37 -26.98 20.49
N SER A 15 30.58 -26.65 20.06
CA SER A 15 31.15 -25.32 20.28
C SER A 15 31.42 -24.48 19.04
N ARG A 16 30.87 -24.86 17.88
CA ARG A 16 31.13 -24.08 16.63
C ARG A 16 29.95 -23.30 16.05
N GLY A 17 28.85 -23.19 16.76
CA GLY A 17 27.63 -22.61 16.19
C GLY A 17 27.31 -21.16 16.58
N LEU A 18 28.12 -20.50 17.42
CA LEU A 18 27.65 -19.25 18.05
C LEU A 18 28.52 -18.01 17.81
N ALA A 19 29.45 -18.04 16.91
CA ALA A 19 30.39 -16.91 16.73
C ALA A 19 30.19 -16.08 15.45
N LEU A 20 29.13 -16.23 14.71
CA LEU A 20 28.95 -15.55 13.41
C LEU A 20 27.90 -14.43 13.39
N ALA A 21 27.27 -14.12 14.48
CA ALA A 21 26.20 -13.12 14.47
C ALA A 21 26.57 -11.65 14.62
N PRO A 22 27.74 -11.21 15.14
CA PRO A 22 27.97 -9.79 15.36
C PRO A 22 28.61 -9.03 14.20
N GLN A 23 28.93 -9.66 13.09
CA GLN A 23 29.73 -8.96 12.07
C GLN A 23 28.93 -8.26 10.96
N LEU A 24 27.64 -8.45 10.87
CA LEU A 24 26.83 -7.80 9.84
C LEU A 24 26.51 -6.32 10.10
N TRP A 25 26.88 -5.81 11.24
CA TRP A 25 26.58 -4.41 11.64
C TRP A 25 27.74 -3.44 11.43
N ALA A 26 28.94 -3.96 11.24
CA ALA A 26 30.16 -3.15 11.30
C ALA A 26 30.62 -2.59 9.95
N THR A 27 30.02 -2.94 8.85
CA THR A 27 30.45 -2.47 7.54
C THR A 27 29.49 -1.47 6.92
N ARG A 28 29.06 -0.47 7.68
CA ARG A 28 28.66 0.77 7.04
C ARG A 28 29.94 1.46 6.58
N SER A 29 30.38 1.15 5.40
CA SER A 29 31.44 1.91 4.76
C SER A 29 30.94 3.35 4.63
N MET A 30 31.42 4.22 5.52
CA MET A 30 31.20 5.64 5.36
C MET A 30 31.93 6.07 4.10
N ALA A 31 31.19 6.52 3.11
CA ALA A 31 31.77 7.06 1.89
C ALA A 31 32.65 8.26 2.26
N THR A 32 33.88 8.29 1.76
CA THR A 32 34.77 9.43 1.97
C THR A 32 34.27 10.64 1.21
N LEU A 33 34.67 11.84 1.63
CA LEU A 33 34.31 13.09 0.95
C LEU A 33 34.65 13.05 -0.55
N ASN A 34 35.80 12.47 -0.92
CA ASN A 34 36.20 12.31 -2.31
C ASN A 34 35.26 11.36 -3.09
N GLN A 35 34.80 10.28 -2.47
CA GLN A 35 33.83 9.40 -3.08
C GLN A 35 32.48 10.10 -3.29
N MET A 36 32.04 10.88 -2.30
CA MET A 36 30.80 11.66 -2.41
C MET A 36 30.90 12.71 -3.51
N HIS A 37 32.05 13.38 -3.64
CA HIS A 37 32.30 14.39 -4.67
C HIS A 37 32.30 13.78 -6.08
N ARG A 38 32.92 12.61 -6.27
CA ARG A 38 32.95 11.91 -7.57
C ARG A 38 31.61 11.33 -7.97
N LEU A 39 30.86 10.80 -7.01
CA LEU A 39 29.56 10.16 -7.27
C LEU A 39 28.42 11.18 -7.38
N GLY A 40 28.65 12.43 -6.94
CA GLY A 40 27.64 13.45 -6.85
C GLY A 40 26.58 13.17 -5.76
N PRO A 41 25.57 14.03 -5.65
CA PRO A 41 24.49 13.84 -4.68
C PRO A 41 23.76 12.53 -4.95
N ARG A 42 23.38 11.82 -3.88
CA ARG A 42 22.58 10.59 -4.00
C ARG A 42 21.29 10.90 -4.72
N LYS A 43 21.04 10.21 -5.83
CA LYS A 43 19.76 10.28 -6.53
C LYS A 43 18.67 9.77 -5.59
N GLU A 44 17.70 10.61 -5.29
CA GLU A 44 16.54 10.19 -4.52
C GLU A 44 15.82 9.04 -5.26
N PRO A 45 15.37 8.03 -4.55
CA PRO A 45 14.58 6.97 -5.18
C PRO A 45 13.34 7.59 -5.83
N PRO A 46 12.92 7.12 -6.99
CA PRO A 46 11.76 7.66 -7.67
C PRO A 46 10.54 7.59 -6.76
N LYS A 47 9.79 8.68 -6.66
CA LYS A 47 8.57 8.73 -5.88
C LYS A 47 7.61 7.64 -6.37
N ARG A 48 7.13 6.81 -5.45
CA ARG A 48 6.12 5.80 -5.79
C ARG A 48 4.87 6.50 -6.31
N LEU A 49 4.54 6.27 -7.55
CA LEU A 49 3.31 6.79 -8.14
C LEU A 49 2.09 6.15 -7.46
N GLY A 50 1.09 6.98 -7.19
CA GLY A 50 -0.18 6.52 -6.66
C GLY A 50 -0.93 5.60 -7.64
N PRO A 51 -2.13 5.13 -7.30
CA PRO A 51 -2.90 4.24 -8.17
C PRO A 51 -3.27 4.86 -9.51
N THR A 52 -3.27 6.19 -9.62
CA THR A 52 -3.54 6.93 -10.86
C THR A 52 -2.31 7.10 -11.76
N GLU A 53 -1.12 6.69 -11.31
CA GLU A 53 0.14 6.78 -12.05
C GLU A 53 0.45 8.19 -12.59
N GLY A 54 0.10 9.21 -11.79
CA GLY A 54 0.30 10.61 -12.17
C GLY A 54 -0.74 11.19 -13.13
N ARG A 55 -1.69 10.39 -13.58
CA ARG A 55 -2.79 10.89 -14.43
C ARG A 55 -3.82 11.60 -13.56
N PRO A 56 -4.43 12.70 -14.04
CA PRO A 56 -5.40 13.48 -13.28
C PRO A 56 -6.69 12.70 -13.03
N GLN A 57 -7.15 11.95 -14.01
CA GLN A 57 -8.37 11.14 -13.93
C GLN A 57 -8.19 9.81 -14.65
N LEU A 58 -8.87 8.79 -14.16
CA LEU A 58 -8.88 7.45 -14.77
C LEU A 58 -10.28 6.87 -14.80
N LYS A 59 -10.56 6.15 -15.89
CA LYS A 59 -11.75 5.34 -16.02
C LYS A 59 -11.58 4.04 -15.23
N GLY A 60 -12.65 3.58 -14.60
CA GLY A 60 -12.63 2.31 -13.88
C GLY A 60 -14.00 1.65 -13.84
N VAL A 61 -14.02 0.38 -13.48
CA VAL A 61 -15.23 -0.43 -13.32
C VAL A 61 -15.47 -0.70 -11.84
N VAL A 62 -16.68 -0.47 -11.38
CA VAL A 62 -17.08 -0.74 -9.99
C VAL A 62 -17.15 -2.25 -9.78
N LEU A 63 -16.39 -2.75 -8.81
CA LEU A 63 -16.45 -4.15 -8.39
C LEU A 63 -17.47 -4.36 -7.28
N ARG A 64 -17.52 -3.43 -6.32
CA ARG A 64 -18.40 -3.51 -5.16
C ARG A 64 -18.62 -2.14 -4.55
N THR A 65 -19.85 -1.90 -4.06
CA THR A 65 -20.19 -0.73 -3.24
C THR A 65 -20.33 -1.14 -1.77
N PHE A 66 -19.87 -0.29 -0.85
CA PHE A 66 -19.95 -0.55 0.58
C PHE A 66 -19.92 0.75 1.39
N ILE A 67 -20.28 0.64 2.65
CA ILE A 67 -20.25 1.75 3.60
C ILE A 67 -19.04 1.57 4.51
N ARG A 68 -18.33 2.66 4.77
CA ARG A 68 -17.17 2.67 5.66
C ARG A 68 -17.36 3.68 6.79
N LYS A 69 -17.02 3.27 8.00
CA LYS A 69 -16.98 4.18 9.15
C LYS A 69 -15.73 5.03 9.09
N PRO A 70 -15.82 6.34 9.39
CA PRO A 70 -14.67 7.22 9.48
C PRO A 70 -13.89 6.98 10.77
N LYS A 71 -12.69 7.55 10.84
CA LYS A 71 -11.91 7.59 12.08
C LYS A 71 -12.50 8.60 13.06
N LYS A 72 -12.22 8.44 14.36
CA LYS A 72 -12.52 9.45 15.38
C LYS A 72 -11.86 10.81 15.01
N PRO A 73 -12.49 11.96 15.25
CA PRO A 73 -13.73 12.18 16.02
C PRO A 73 -15.05 12.01 15.23
N ASN A 74 -15.01 11.70 13.93
CA ASN A 74 -16.19 11.65 13.08
C ASN A 74 -16.89 10.29 13.19
N SER A 75 -18.23 10.29 13.13
CA SER A 75 -19.05 9.07 13.26
C SER A 75 -19.98 8.79 12.08
N ALA A 76 -20.17 9.74 11.17
CA ALA A 76 -21.07 9.56 10.03
C ALA A 76 -20.54 8.51 9.02
N ASN A 77 -21.42 7.64 8.56
CA ASN A 77 -21.08 6.62 7.57
C ASN A 77 -20.76 7.26 6.21
N ARG A 78 -19.72 6.75 5.56
CA ARG A 78 -19.26 7.20 4.23
C ARG A 78 -19.48 6.12 3.20
N LYS A 79 -20.06 6.49 2.06
CA LYS A 79 -20.25 5.58 0.92
C LYS A 79 -18.98 5.49 0.11
N CYS A 80 -18.53 4.28 -0.12
CA CYS A 80 -17.31 3.97 -0.86
C CYS A 80 -17.57 2.88 -1.88
N CYS A 81 -16.74 2.81 -2.90
CA CYS A 81 -16.73 1.73 -3.85
C CYS A 81 -15.31 1.21 -4.08
N ARG A 82 -15.19 -0.08 -4.36
CA ARG A 82 -13.97 -0.67 -4.87
C ARG A 82 -14.03 -0.65 -6.39
N VAL A 83 -13.05 -0.07 -7.01
CA VAL A 83 -13.00 0.15 -8.45
C VAL A 83 -11.73 -0.48 -9.01
N ARG A 84 -11.85 -1.21 -10.12
CA ARG A 84 -10.72 -1.63 -10.93
C ARG A 84 -10.45 -0.56 -11.97
N LEU A 85 -9.29 0.08 -11.87
CA LEU A 85 -8.87 1.15 -12.77
C LEU A 85 -8.41 0.58 -14.12
N SER A 86 -8.37 1.43 -15.15
CA SER A 86 -7.85 1.08 -16.48
C SER A 86 -6.39 0.64 -16.47
N THR A 87 -5.64 0.98 -15.42
CA THR A 87 -4.26 0.49 -15.17
C THR A 87 -4.20 -0.94 -14.64
N GLY A 88 -5.35 -1.60 -14.41
CA GLY A 88 -5.43 -2.94 -13.81
C GLY A 88 -5.36 -2.96 -12.28
N LYS A 89 -5.04 -1.85 -11.63
CA LYS A 89 -4.96 -1.75 -10.17
C LYS A 89 -6.34 -1.58 -9.56
N GLU A 90 -6.55 -2.18 -8.40
CA GLU A 90 -7.77 -1.98 -7.62
C GLU A 90 -7.54 -0.88 -6.57
N ALA A 91 -8.54 -0.03 -6.42
CA ALA A 91 -8.50 1.04 -5.45
C ALA A 91 -9.87 1.26 -4.80
N VAL A 92 -9.85 1.77 -3.58
CA VAL A 92 -11.05 2.21 -2.88
C VAL A 92 -11.25 3.69 -3.13
N CYS A 93 -12.44 4.04 -3.62
CA CYS A 93 -12.83 5.40 -3.96
C CYS A 93 -13.99 5.86 -3.07
N PHE A 94 -13.98 7.11 -2.68
CA PHE A 94 -15.09 7.75 -1.98
C PHE A 94 -16.11 8.26 -2.99
N ILE A 95 -17.39 8.07 -2.70
CA ILE A 95 -18.50 8.59 -3.50
C ILE A 95 -18.99 9.88 -2.84
N PRO A 96 -18.73 11.06 -3.40
CA PRO A 96 -19.16 12.34 -2.81
C PRO A 96 -20.66 12.56 -3.01
N GLY A 97 -21.24 13.38 -2.15
CA GLY A 97 -22.64 13.79 -2.22
C GLY A 97 -23.60 12.81 -1.55
N GLU A 98 -24.88 13.16 -1.54
CA GLU A 98 -25.95 12.34 -0.99
C GLU A 98 -26.53 11.41 -2.04
N GLY A 99 -26.74 10.15 -1.66
CA GLY A 99 -27.32 9.15 -2.54
C GLY A 99 -26.46 8.79 -3.76
N HIS A 100 -26.58 7.60 -4.25
CA HIS A 100 -25.98 7.15 -5.50
C HIS A 100 -26.75 5.94 -6.05
N THR A 101 -26.65 5.73 -7.35
CA THR A 101 -27.27 4.61 -8.07
C THR A 101 -26.22 3.59 -8.56
N LEU A 102 -24.98 3.71 -8.11
CA LEU A 102 -23.87 2.83 -8.54
C LEU A 102 -24.09 1.41 -8.08
N GLN A 103 -23.97 0.49 -9.03
CA GLN A 103 -24.01 -0.96 -8.84
C GLN A 103 -22.70 -1.60 -9.33
N GLU A 104 -22.59 -2.90 -9.17
CA GLU A 104 -21.47 -3.66 -9.71
C GLU A 104 -21.44 -3.56 -11.24
N HIS A 105 -20.24 -3.58 -11.80
CA HIS A 105 -19.95 -3.45 -13.23
C HIS A 105 -20.25 -2.08 -13.87
N HIS A 106 -20.76 -1.12 -13.13
CA HIS A 106 -20.89 0.25 -13.62
C HIS A 106 -19.53 0.89 -13.88
N VAL A 107 -19.49 1.73 -14.90
CA VAL A 107 -18.28 2.47 -15.29
C VAL A 107 -18.28 3.83 -14.61
N VAL A 108 -17.15 4.20 -14.02
CA VAL A 108 -16.99 5.48 -13.32
C VAL A 108 -15.69 6.18 -13.71
N LEU A 109 -15.69 7.49 -13.59
CA LEU A 109 -14.48 8.29 -13.67
C LEU A 109 -13.98 8.56 -12.25
N VAL A 110 -12.70 8.31 -12.03
CA VAL A 110 -12.06 8.45 -10.72
C VAL A 110 -10.98 9.52 -10.81
N GLU A 111 -10.95 10.39 -9.82
CA GLU A 111 -9.93 11.43 -9.67
C GLU A 111 -9.13 11.26 -8.37
N GLY A 112 -7.95 11.87 -8.32
CA GLY A 112 -7.16 11.95 -7.11
C GLY A 112 -7.83 12.88 -6.09
N GLY A 113 -7.97 12.42 -4.85
CA GLY A 113 -8.53 13.23 -3.78
C GLY A 113 -8.52 12.45 -2.48
N ARG A 114 -7.68 12.87 -1.54
CA ARG A 114 -7.61 12.25 -0.23
C ARG A 114 -8.81 12.65 0.62
N THR A 115 -9.47 11.65 1.21
CA THR A 115 -10.49 11.86 2.24
C THR A 115 -9.84 11.67 3.61
N GLN A 116 -9.74 12.75 4.39
CA GLN A 116 -9.05 12.73 5.68
C GLN A 116 -9.72 11.79 6.70
N ASP A 117 -11.03 11.67 6.65
CA ASP A 117 -11.82 10.85 7.57
C ASP A 117 -11.65 9.34 7.30
N LEU A 118 -11.28 8.96 6.10
CA LEU A 118 -11.18 7.58 5.68
C LEU A 118 -9.72 7.19 5.45
N PRO A 119 -9.11 6.43 6.36
CA PRO A 119 -7.74 5.98 6.17
C PRO A 119 -7.64 5.04 4.95
N GLY A 120 -6.64 5.28 4.09
CA GLY A 120 -6.40 4.48 2.89
C GLY A 120 -7.25 4.82 1.67
N VAL A 121 -8.19 5.77 1.75
CA VAL A 121 -8.98 6.25 0.61
C VAL A 121 -8.33 7.53 0.06
N LYS A 122 -7.73 7.40 -1.12
CA LYS A 122 -6.97 8.48 -1.79
C LYS A 122 -7.61 8.94 -3.09
N LEU A 123 -8.77 8.39 -3.44
CA LEU A 123 -9.46 8.62 -4.70
C LEU A 123 -10.92 8.97 -4.45
N LYS A 124 -11.50 9.77 -5.34
CA LYS A 124 -12.91 10.14 -5.35
C LYS A 124 -13.53 9.81 -6.69
N VAL A 125 -14.81 9.47 -6.70
CA VAL A 125 -15.60 9.28 -7.92
C VAL A 125 -16.13 10.65 -8.37
N VAL A 126 -16.01 10.94 -9.66
CA VAL A 126 -16.56 12.16 -10.26
C VAL A 126 -18.06 11.96 -10.51
N ARG A 127 -18.87 12.84 -9.95
CA ARG A 127 -20.35 12.80 -10.16
C ARG A 127 -20.71 13.41 -11.51
N GLY A 128 -21.75 12.88 -12.12
CA GLY A 128 -22.25 13.36 -13.40
C GLY A 128 -21.46 12.90 -14.63
N LYS A 129 -20.57 11.92 -14.47
CA LYS A 129 -19.81 11.33 -15.57
C LYS A 129 -20.02 9.83 -15.61
N TYR A 130 -20.18 9.27 -16.82
CA TYR A 130 -20.52 7.87 -17.04
C TYR A 130 -21.77 7.44 -16.25
N ASP A 131 -21.74 6.32 -15.58
CA ASP A 131 -22.89 5.75 -14.85
C ASP A 131 -23.13 6.41 -13.47
N CYS A 132 -22.26 7.33 -13.06
CA CYS A 132 -22.43 8.06 -11.81
C CYS A 132 -23.24 9.35 -12.05
N GLY A 133 -24.52 9.34 -11.75
CA GLY A 133 -25.41 10.50 -11.89
C GLY A 133 -25.03 11.68 -10.99
N HIS A 134 -25.55 12.86 -11.31
CA HIS A 134 -25.42 14.06 -10.49
C HIS A 134 -26.04 13.87 -9.10
N VAL A 135 -25.58 14.65 -8.13
CA VAL A 135 -26.19 14.72 -6.82
C VAL A 135 -27.57 15.36 -6.94
N GLN A 136 -28.60 14.69 -6.47
CA GLN A 136 -29.95 15.26 -6.44
C GLN A 136 -30.03 16.33 -5.35
N LYS A 137 -30.45 17.53 -5.71
CA LYS A 137 -30.76 18.58 -4.72
C LYS A 137 -32.08 18.20 -4.04
N LYS A 138 -32.07 18.16 -2.72
CA LYS A 138 -33.34 18.11 -1.97
C LYS A 138 -34.08 19.42 -2.22
N LYS A 139 -35.33 19.33 -2.66
CA LYS A 139 -36.25 20.46 -2.68
C LYS A 139 -36.67 20.78 -1.26
#